data_cf56cd0d860fbc9eba8ecbce4f0c68b6
#
_entry.id   cf56cd0d860fbc9eba8ecbce4f0c68b6
#
_cell.length_a   1.000
_cell.length_b   1.000
_cell.length_c   1.000
_cell.angle_alpha   90.00
_cell.angle_beta   90.00
_cell.angle_gamma   90.00
#
_symmetry.space_group_name_H-M   'P 1'
#
loop_
_entity.id
_entity.type
_entity.pdbx_description
1 polymer ?
#
loop_
_entity_poly.entity_id
_entity_poly.type
_entity_poly.pdbx_seq_one_letter_code
_entity_poly.pdbx_strand_id
1 'polypeptide(L)'
;MFGIIVGTHGRFSEELLKSCEMICGEQKNVKAVTLIPGEGPDDVVKKYEAAIQELQENGCDGNVLFLNDLFGGSPYNAACRLVISNESYGIVTGVSMPMLIEIISAQMADDGSDIKDVMAKAVEAGRNGAQTFHASSVADEEEDEL
;
A
#
# COMPACT_ATOMS: atom_id res chain seq x y z
N MET A 1 -6.97 10.64 -10.21
CA MET A 1 -6.71 9.43 -9.37
C MET A 1 -5.62 9.71 -8.36
N PHE A 2 -5.71 9.13 -7.18
CA PHE A 2 -4.68 9.24 -6.16
C PHE A 2 -3.44 8.40 -6.51
N GLY A 3 -2.27 8.79 -5.98
CA GLY A 3 -1.05 8.02 -6.12
C GLY A 3 -0.86 7.03 -4.98
N ILE A 4 -0.12 5.95 -5.22
CA ILE A 4 0.23 4.94 -4.22
C ILE A 4 1.75 4.85 -4.10
N ILE A 5 2.25 4.90 -2.87
CA ILE A 5 3.66 4.68 -2.58
C ILE A 5 3.77 3.53 -1.56
N VAL A 6 4.47 2.48 -1.95
CA VAL A 6 4.77 1.36 -1.06
C VAL A 6 6.18 1.55 -0.53
N GLY A 7 6.33 1.82 0.75
CA GLY A 7 7.61 2.08 1.40
C GLY A 7 7.88 1.05 2.48
N THR A 8 8.93 0.27 2.34
CA THR A 8 9.23 -0.85 3.24
C THR A 8 10.72 -0.96 3.56
N HIS A 9 11.02 -1.73 4.58
CA HIS A 9 12.38 -2.18 4.84
C HIS A 9 12.87 -3.03 3.66
N GLY A 10 14.15 -2.93 3.35
CA GLY A 10 14.78 -3.69 2.29
C GLY A 10 14.11 -3.46 0.94
N ARG A 11 14.04 -4.49 0.15
CA ARG A 11 13.43 -4.48 -1.19
C ARG A 11 12.03 -5.10 -1.23
N PHE A 12 11.42 -5.29 -0.07
CA PHE A 12 10.09 -5.88 0.02
C PHE A 12 9.05 -5.13 -0.83
N SER A 13 9.09 -3.79 -0.81
CA SER A 13 8.19 -2.95 -1.60
C SER A 13 8.26 -3.26 -3.11
N GLU A 14 9.47 -3.40 -3.63
CA GLU A 14 9.68 -3.71 -5.06
C GLU A 14 9.13 -5.10 -5.42
N GLU A 15 9.43 -6.11 -4.59
CA GLU A 15 9.00 -7.47 -4.85
C GLU A 15 7.49 -7.65 -4.61
N LEU A 16 6.94 -6.96 -3.62
CA LEU A 16 5.49 -6.94 -3.39
C LEU A 16 4.76 -6.36 -4.61
N LEU A 17 5.23 -5.24 -5.13
CA LEU A 17 4.64 -4.62 -6.32
C LEU A 17 4.72 -5.55 -7.53
N LYS A 18 5.87 -6.16 -7.77
CA LYS A 18 6.04 -7.13 -8.87
C LYS A 18 5.07 -8.30 -8.76
N SER A 19 4.89 -8.82 -7.54
CA SER A 19 3.95 -9.92 -7.30
C SER A 19 2.51 -9.49 -7.58
N CYS A 20 2.12 -8.29 -7.15
CA CYS A 20 0.78 -7.76 -7.43
C CYS A 20 0.57 -7.49 -8.92
N GLU A 21 1.61 -7.09 -9.64
CA GLU A 21 1.54 -6.86 -11.09
C GLU A 21 1.30 -8.14 -11.88
N MET A 22 1.63 -9.31 -11.35
CA MET A 22 1.26 -10.59 -11.94
C MET A 22 -0.26 -10.77 -11.99
N ILE A 23 -0.99 -10.12 -11.11
CA ILE A 23 -2.46 -10.19 -11.00
C ILE A 23 -3.11 -8.98 -11.68
N CYS A 24 -2.61 -7.79 -11.39
CA CYS A 24 -3.24 -6.52 -11.80
C CYS A 24 -2.65 -5.94 -13.10
N GLY A 25 -1.55 -6.50 -13.61
CA GLY A 25 -0.79 -5.90 -14.70
C GLY A 25 0.14 -4.79 -14.22
N GLU A 26 0.94 -4.26 -15.13
CA GLU A 26 1.91 -3.21 -14.84
C GLU A 26 1.22 -1.95 -14.31
N GLN A 27 1.79 -1.37 -13.25
CA GLN A 27 1.22 -0.22 -12.55
C GLN A 27 2.12 1.02 -12.70
N LYS A 28 1.62 2.03 -13.39
CA LYS A 28 2.32 3.29 -13.62
C LYS A 28 2.27 4.22 -12.41
N ASN A 29 1.19 4.17 -11.63
CA ASN A 29 0.91 5.10 -10.55
C ASN A 29 1.03 4.47 -9.16
N VAL A 30 1.82 3.41 -9.06
CA VAL A 30 2.26 2.78 -7.83
C VAL A 30 3.78 2.81 -7.81
N LYS A 31 4.36 3.44 -6.79
CA LYS A 31 5.83 3.57 -6.66
C LYS A 31 6.31 2.76 -5.46
N ALA A 32 7.36 1.99 -5.68
CA ALA A 32 8.01 1.22 -4.61
C ALA A 32 9.25 1.97 -4.12
N VAL A 33 9.36 2.14 -2.81
CA VAL A 33 10.48 2.81 -2.15
C VAL A 33 11.12 1.85 -1.16
N THR A 34 12.44 1.74 -1.24
CA THR A 34 13.25 0.83 -0.43
C THR A 34 13.95 1.57 0.71
N LEU A 35 14.25 0.84 1.77
CA LEU A 35 15.22 1.23 2.80
C LEU A 35 16.33 0.18 2.78
N ILE A 36 17.48 0.52 2.23
CA ILE A 36 18.61 -0.41 2.15
C ILE A 36 19.60 -0.18 3.30
N PRO A 37 20.46 -1.16 3.62
CA PRO A 37 21.45 -0.99 4.70
C PRO A 37 22.27 0.30 4.55
N GLY A 38 22.43 1.02 5.65
CA GLY A 38 23.15 2.30 5.68
C GLY A 38 22.28 3.53 5.46
N GLU A 39 21.03 3.36 5.05
CA GLU A 39 20.07 4.45 4.90
C GLU A 39 19.26 4.67 6.18
N GLY A 40 18.77 5.89 6.33
CA GLY A 40 17.90 6.30 7.43
C GLY A 40 16.65 7.05 6.92
N PRO A 41 15.84 7.61 7.86
CA PRO A 41 14.61 8.30 7.48
C PRO A 41 14.80 9.44 6.47
N ASP A 42 15.91 10.18 6.57
CA ASP A 42 16.20 11.30 5.67
C ASP A 42 16.36 10.84 4.22
N ASP A 43 16.98 9.69 4.01
CA ASP A 43 17.14 9.10 2.68
C ASP A 43 15.80 8.67 2.10
N VAL A 44 14.95 8.08 2.95
CA VAL A 44 13.61 7.62 2.53
C VAL A 44 12.72 8.81 2.20
N VAL A 45 12.79 9.91 2.95
CA VAL A 45 12.04 11.15 2.65
C VAL A 45 12.37 11.62 1.23
N LYS A 46 13.64 11.64 0.86
CA LYS A 46 14.06 12.05 -0.49
C LYS A 46 13.49 11.13 -1.57
N LYS A 47 13.49 9.83 -1.31
CA LYS A 47 12.90 8.84 -2.23
C LYS A 47 11.39 9.03 -2.36
N TYR A 48 10.70 9.32 -1.26
CA TYR A 48 9.27 9.61 -1.28
C TYR A 48 8.97 10.89 -2.07
N GLU A 49 9.74 11.93 -1.88
CA GLU A 49 9.57 13.19 -2.63
C GLU A 49 9.75 12.98 -4.13
N ALA A 50 10.76 12.20 -4.53
CA ALA A 50 10.97 11.83 -5.93
C ALA A 50 9.79 11.02 -6.49
N ALA A 51 9.29 10.06 -5.71
CA ALA A 51 8.12 9.26 -6.10
C ALA A 51 6.86 10.12 -6.25
N ILE A 52 6.63 11.06 -5.34
CA ILE A 52 5.50 12.00 -5.42
C ILE A 52 5.60 12.84 -6.70
N GLN A 53 6.79 13.33 -7.03
CA GLN A 53 7.00 14.09 -8.25
C GLN A 53 6.67 13.27 -9.49
N GLU A 54 7.11 12.02 -9.57
CA GLU A 54 6.77 11.12 -10.68
C GLU A 54 5.27 10.91 -10.80
N LEU A 55 4.57 10.71 -9.67
CA LEU A 55 3.12 10.55 -9.66
C LEU A 55 2.42 11.79 -10.19
N GLN A 56 2.88 12.98 -9.81
CA GLN A 56 2.34 14.25 -10.31
C GLN A 56 2.57 14.41 -11.82
N GLU A 57 3.76 14.06 -12.30
CA GLU A 57 4.09 14.07 -13.72
C GLU A 57 3.22 13.10 -14.52
N ASN A 58 2.79 12.00 -13.90
CA ASN A 58 1.87 11.03 -14.49
C ASN A 58 0.40 11.47 -14.45
N GLY A 59 0.10 12.62 -13.85
CA GLY A 59 -1.25 13.19 -13.80
C GLY A 59 -2.07 12.79 -12.58
N CYS A 60 -1.46 12.25 -11.52
CA CYS A 60 -2.17 12.01 -10.27
C CYS A 60 -2.63 13.32 -9.63
N ASP A 61 -3.71 13.26 -8.85
CA ASP A 61 -4.46 14.45 -8.37
C ASP A 61 -3.87 15.12 -7.12
N GLY A 62 -2.73 14.65 -6.63
CA GLY A 62 -2.08 15.19 -5.43
C GLY A 62 -2.42 14.46 -4.14
N ASN A 63 -3.43 13.59 -4.15
CA ASN A 63 -3.66 12.68 -3.02
C ASN A 63 -2.70 11.50 -3.12
N VAL A 64 -2.08 11.12 -2.01
CA VAL A 64 -1.11 10.02 -1.96
C VAL A 64 -1.40 9.12 -0.76
N LEU A 65 -1.48 7.83 -1.02
CA LEU A 65 -1.54 6.82 0.02
C LEU A 65 -0.19 6.13 0.16
N PHE A 66 0.42 6.25 1.35
CA PHE A 66 1.62 5.53 1.72
C PHE A 66 1.22 4.20 2.35
N LEU A 67 1.73 3.11 1.83
CA LEU A 67 1.56 1.77 2.39
C LEU A 67 2.91 1.30 2.92
N ASN A 68 3.02 1.17 4.24
CA ASN A 68 4.25 0.76 4.92
C ASN A 68 4.11 -0.65 5.47
N ASP A 69 5.25 -1.34 5.64
CA ASP A 69 5.28 -2.70 6.17
C ASP A 69 4.99 -2.76 7.67
N LEU A 70 5.53 -1.80 8.44
CA LEU A 70 5.39 -1.78 9.89
C LEU A 70 4.87 -0.43 10.39
N PHE A 71 4.17 -0.47 11.52
CA PHE A 71 3.87 0.73 12.30
C PHE A 71 5.13 1.10 13.10
N GLY A 72 5.80 2.15 12.66
CA GLY A 72 7.12 2.55 13.17
C GLY A 72 8.24 2.17 12.22
N GLY A 73 9.47 2.50 12.58
CA GLY A 73 10.65 2.32 11.72
C GLY A 73 10.82 3.43 10.70
N SER A 74 11.93 3.39 9.97
CA SER A 74 12.32 4.48 9.06
C SER A 74 11.35 4.73 7.91
N PRO A 75 10.78 3.72 7.23
CA PRO A 75 9.80 3.97 6.17
C PRO A 75 8.56 4.69 6.68
N TYR A 76 8.04 4.29 7.85
CA TYR A 76 6.90 4.92 8.49
C TYR A 76 7.23 6.33 9.00
N ASN A 77 8.34 6.50 9.68
CA ASN A 77 8.75 7.80 10.24
C ASN A 77 8.97 8.82 9.13
N ALA A 78 9.55 8.42 8.02
CA ALA A 78 9.73 9.27 6.84
C ALA A 78 8.38 9.70 6.26
N ALA A 79 7.43 8.78 6.14
CA ALA A 79 6.10 9.08 5.66
C ALA A 79 5.38 10.06 6.61
N CYS A 80 5.49 9.87 7.92
CA CYS A 80 4.90 10.77 8.91
C CYS A 80 5.36 12.22 8.75
N ARG A 81 6.64 12.44 8.42
CA ARG A 81 7.18 13.79 8.19
C ARG A 81 6.48 14.52 7.05
N LEU A 82 6.05 13.79 6.02
CA LEU A 82 5.34 14.35 4.87
C LEU A 82 3.84 14.49 5.15
N VAL A 83 3.26 13.52 5.81
CA VAL A 83 1.81 13.45 6.06
C VAL A 83 1.35 14.48 7.11
N ILE A 84 2.18 14.77 8.10
CA ILE A 84 1.81 15.65 9.23
C ILE A 84 1.40 17.05 8.78
N SER A 85 1.90 17.52 7.66
CA SER A 85 1.63 18.87 7.12
C SER A 85 0.80 18.84 5.84
N ASN A 86 0.23 17.71 5.45
CA ASN A 86 -0.51 17.59 4.20
C ASN A 86 -1.71 16.64 4.35
N GLU A 87 -2.90 17.22 4.40
CA GLU A 87 -4.16 16.48 4.57
C GLU A 87 -4.52 15.58 3.37
N SER A 88 -3.88 15.79 2.22
CA SER A 88 -4.08 14.96 1.02
C SER A 88 -3.29 13.65 1.07
N TYR A 89 -2.43 13.48 2.07
CA TYR A 89 -1.62 12.29 2.24
C TYR A 89 -2.16 11.45 3.40
N GLY A 90 -2.08 10.13 3.25
CA GLY A 90 -2.43 9.20 4.31
C GLY A 90 -1.44 8.05 4.40
N ILE A 91 -1.40 7.37 5.55
CA ILE A 91 -0.54 6.21 5.78
C ILE A 91 -1.41 5.05 6.25
N VAL A 92 -1.16 3.87 5.68
CA VAL A 92 -1.67 2.60 6.20
C VAL A 92 -0.49 1.66 6.37
N THR A 93 -0.41 0.98 7.50
CA THR A 93 0.68 0.05 7.83
C THR A 93 0.23 -1.40 7.73
N GLY A 94 1.20 -2.32 7.74
CA GLY A 94 0.90 -3.73 7.60
C GLY A 94 0.58 -4.13 6.16
N VAL A 95 1.26 -3.52 5.19
CA VAL A 95 0.99 -3.77 3.77
C VAL A 95 1.15 -5.25 3.42
N SER A 96 0.24 -5.73 2.60
CA SER A 96 0.17 -7.11 2.12
C SER A 96 -0.33 -7.13 0.68
N MET A 97 -0.25 -8.28 0.03
CA MET A 97 -0.82 -8.42 -1.32
C MET A 97 -2.32 -8.13 -1.37
N PRO A 98 -3.15 -8.69 -0.47
CA PRO A 98 -4.58 -8.35 -0.46
C PRO A 98 -4.84 -6.85 -0.33
N MET A 99 -4.11 -6.16 0.53
CA MET A 99 -4.22 -4.72 0.71
C MET A 99 -3.84 -3.97 -0.57
N LEU A 100 -2.68 -4.27 -1.14
CA LEU A 100 -2.18 -3.55 -2.32
C LEU A 100 -3.08 -3.79 -3.54
N ILE A 101 -3.54 -5.02 -3.76
CA ILE A 101 -4.45 -5.35 -4.85
C ILE A 101 -5.76 -4.55 -4.72
N GLU A 102 -6.35 -4.50 -3.53
CA GLU A 102 -7.58 -3.74 -3.27
C GLU A 102 -7.38 -2.25 -3.56
N ILE A 103 -6.27 -1.69 -3.13
CA ILE A 103 -6.01 -0.26 -3.32
C ILE A 103 -5.67 0.08 -4.77
N ILE A 104 -5.00 -0.82 -5.50
CA ILE A 104 -4.83 -0.67 -6.95
C ILE A 104 -6.19 -0.65 -7.64
N SER A 105 -7.10 -1.55 -7.27
CA SER A 105 -8.48 -1.56 -7.80
C SER A 105 -9.21 -0.26 -7.52
N ALA A 106 -9.10 0.26 -6.30
CA ALA A 106 -9.71 1.54 -5.92
C ALA A 106 -9.14 2.71 -6.71
N GLN A 107 -7.83 2.72 -6.94
CA GLN A 107 -7.17 3.72 -7.78
C GLN A 107 -7.68 3.69 -9.22
N MET A 108 -7.82 2.51 -9.79
CA MET A 108 -8.31 2.33 -11.16
C MET A 108 -9.77 2.73 -11.30
N ALA A 109 -10.59 2.49 -10.28
CA ALA A 109 -12.01 2.91 -10.26
C ALA A 109 -12.16 4.43 -10.27
N ASP A 110 -11.24 5.13 -9.60
CA ASP A 110 -11.16 6.60 -9.57
C ASP A 110 -12.53 7.27 -9.34
N ASP A 111 -13.22 6.82 -8.30
CA ASP A 111 -14.60 7.20 -8.00
C ASP A 111 -14.73 8.51 -7.20
N GLY A 112 -13.63 9.22 -6.99
CA GLY A 112 -13.59 10.46 -6.22
C GLY A 112 -13.62 10.27 -4.71
N SER A 113 -13.38 9.05 -4.21
CA SER A 113 -13.32 8.77 -2.77
C SER A 113 -12.26 9.61 -2.07
N ASP A 114 -12.59 10.09 -0.88
CA ASP A 114 -11.67 10.77 0.02
C ASP A 114 -10.53 9.85 0.42
N ILE A 115 -9.34 10.42 0.67
CA ILE A 115 -8.16 9.63 1.09
C ILE A 115 -8.45 8.84 2.38
N LYS A 116 -9.26 9.36 3.28
CA LYS A 116 -9.64 8.66 4.51
C LYS A 116 -10.48 7.41 4.22
N ASP A 117 -11.36 7.46 3.23
CA ASP A 117 -12.15 6.31 2.81
C ASP A 117 -11.27 5.25 2.16
N VAL A 118 -10.29 5.66 1.37
CA VAL A 118 -9.30 4.76 0.77
C VAL A 118 -8.45 4.09 1.86
N MET A 119 -8.04 4.84 2.88
CA MET A 119 -7.31 4.29 4.04
C MET A 119 -8.14 3.20 4.75
N ALA A 120 -9.42 3.46 4.98
CA ALA A 120 -10.32 2.50 5.61
C ALA A 120 -10.46 1.20 4.79
N LYS A 121 -10.57 1.32 3.46
CA LYS A 121 -10.58 0.18 2.54
C LYS A 121 -9.30 -0.64 2.64
N ALA A 122 -8.15 0.02 2.73
CA ALA A 122 -6.86 -0.64 2.85
C ALA A 122 -6.78 -1.47 4.13
N VAL A 123 -7.18 -0.91 5.26
CA VAL A 123 -7.18 -1.61 6.56
C VAL A 123 -8.11 -2.81 6.51
N GLU A 124 -9.31 -2.65 5.98
CA GLU A 124 -10.29 -3.73 5.85
C GLU A 124 -9.74 -4.88 4.98
N ALA A 125 -9.19 -4.57 3.81
CA ALA A 125 -8.61 -5.56 2.92
C ALA A 125 -7.43 -6.29 3.56
N GLY A 126 -6.57 -5.57 4.27
CA GLY A 126 -5.44 -6.16 5.00
C GLY A 126 -5.90 -7.14 6.08
N ARG A 127 -6.92 -6.77 6.84
CA ARG A 127 -7.49 -7.63 7.89
C ARG A 127 -8.18 -8.84 7.28
N ASN A 128 -9.02 -8.65 6.28
CA ASN A 128 -9.78 -9.71 5.64
C ASN A 128 -8.90 -10.67 4.84
N GLY A 129 -7.73 -10.23 4.40
CA GLY A 129 -6.77 -11.06 3.68
C GLY A 129 -6.12 -12.14 4.56
N ALA A 130 -6.12 -11.95 5.88
CA ALA A 130 -5.60 -12.93 6.82
C ALA A 130 -6.70 -13.93 7.17
N GLN A 131 -6.63 -15.13 6.60
CA GLN A 131 -7.63 -16.17 6.76
C GLN A 131 -6.97 -17.50 7.11
N THR A 132 -7.76 -18.41 7.66
CA THR A 132 -7.29 -19.76 8.01
C THR A 132 -7.95 -20.80 7.13
N PHE A 133 -7.24 -21.92 6.96
CA PHE A 133 -7.80 -23.15 6.39
C PHE A 133 -7.24 -24.33 7.18
N HIS A 134 -8.11 -25.27 7.53
CA HIS A 134 -7.75 -26.51 8.18
C HIS A 134 -8.60 -27.64 7.62
N ALA A 135 -8.14 -28.87 7.68
CA ALA A 135 -8.90 -30.02 7.16
C ALA A 135 -10.30 -30.15 7.78
N SER A 136 -10.46 -29.75 9.05
CA SER A 136 -11.77 -29.75 9.71
C SER A 136 -12.77 -28.77 9.08
N SER A 137 -12.31 -27.71 8.43
CA SER A 137 -13.18 -26.73 7.76
C SER A 137 -13.92 -27.35 6.56
N VAL A 138 -13.27 -28.26 5.85
CA VAL A 138 -13.87 -28.99 4.72
C VAL A 138 -14.97 -29.95 5.23
N ALA A 139 -14.72 -30.64 6.34
CA ALA A 139 -15.69 -31.54 6.96
C ALA A 139 -16.94 -30.79 7.44
N ASP A 140 -16.77 -29.59 8.01
CA ASP A 140 -17.87 -28.73 8.46
C ASP A 140 -18.70 -28.23 7.29
N GLU A 141 -18.09 -27.84 6.15
CA GLU A 141 -18.79 -27.44 4.94
C GLU A 141 -19.61 -28.59 4.33
N GLU A 142 -19.06 -29.83 4.34
CA GLU A 142 -19.77 -31.01 3.86
C GLU A 142 -20.98 -31.35 4.74
N GLU A 143 -20.90 -31.14 6.05
CA GLU A 143 -22.02 -31.31 6.99
C GLU A 143 -23.12 -30.25 6.76
N ASP A 144 -22.75 -29.01 6.48
CA ASP A 144 -23.69 -27.91 6.24
C ASP A 144 -24.43 -28.08 4.91
N GLU A 145 -23.87 -28.74 3.92
CA GLU A 145 -24.50 -29.05 2.64
C GLU A 145 -25.50 -30.23 2.72
N LEU A 146 -25.45 -31.00 3.76
CA LEU A 146 -26.34 -32.13 3.99
C LEU A 146 -27.64 -31.68 4.69
#